data_baf25922a9e6e97a79dbe58f08e71ebe
#
_entry.id   baf25922a9e6e97a79dbe58f08e71ebe
#
_cell.length_a   1.000
_cell.length_b   1.000
_cell.length_c   1.000
_cell.angle_alpha   90.00
_cell.angle_beta   90.00
_cell.angle_gamma   90.00
#
_symmetry.space_group_name_H-M   'P 1'
#
loop_
_entity.id
_entity.type
_entity.pdbx_description
1 polymer ?
#
loop_
_entity_poly.entity_id
_entity_poly.type
_entity_poly.pdbx_seq_one_letter_code
_entity_poly.pdbx_strand_id
1 'polypeptide(L)'
;MTMYTLKDITRPSGGFAMLAVDQREAMRLMFAAAGAPVPVTDQHLTDFKVNAAKILSPYASAILVDQQFCYRQIVEQQAVAKSCAMIVAADEFIPGNGIPVDSVVIDKNVDAQAVKRDGGKALKLLVLWRSDEDPQQRLEMVKAFNTLCHDNGLLSIIEPVVRPPRRGAAFDREQAIIDAAKELGDSGADLYKVEMPLFGKGTQHELLTASQKLNENIAMPWVILSSGVDDKLFPRAVSVAMQAGASGFLAGRAVWSSVIGLSDTELMLRDISVPKLQRLGEIVDEMMARR
;
A
#
# COMPACT_ATOMS: atom_id res chain seq x y z
N MET A 1 -16.65 22.41 -1.45
CA MET A 1 -15.48 21.70 -0.88
C MET A 1 -14.58 21.30 -2.04
N THR A 2 -13.27 21.58 -2.00
CA THR A 2 -12.35 21.16 -3.07
C THR A 2 -12.22 19.63 -3.02
N MET A 3 -12.54 18.95 -4.11
CA MET A 3 -12.26 17.50 -4.26
C MET A 3 -10.82 17.34 -4.73
N TYR A 4 -10.10 16.39 -4.13
CA TYR A 4 -8.79 16.00 -4.62
C TYR A 4 -8.92 15.12 -5.87
N THR A 5 -7.89 15.10 -6.66
CA THR A 5 -7.77 14.28 -7.87
C THR A 5 -6.53 13.41 -7.78
N LEU A 6 -6.42 12.40 -8.59
CA LEU A 6 -5.24 11.53 -8.61
C LEU A 6 -3.93 12.31 -8.84
N LYS A 7 -3.99 13.47 -9.52
CA LYS A 7 -2.82 14.36 -9.70
C LYS A 7 -2.24 14.85 -8.37
N ASP A 8 -3.05 14.93 -7.32
CA ASP A 8 -2.62 15.37 -5.99
C ASP A 8 -1.72 14.35 -5.27
N ILE A 9 -1.63 13.12 -5.78
CA ILE A 9 -0.82 12.02 -5.22
C ILE A 9 0.17 11.41 -6.23
N THR A 10 0.30 11.99 -7.44
CA THR A 10 1.24 11.55 -8.48
C THR A 10 2.55 12.34 -8.46
N ARG A 11 3.54 11.79 -9.16
CA ARG A 11 4.74 12.54 -9.58
C ARG A 11 4.39 13.51 -10.72
N PRO A 12 5.26 14.47 -11.05
CA PRO A 12 5.06 15.35 -12.22
C PRO A 12 4.87 14.59 -13.53
N SER A 13 5.43 13.40 -13.67
CA SER A 13 5.24 12.50 -14.83
C SER A 13 3.82 11.93 -14.94
N GLY A 14 2.98 12.07 -13.89
CA GLY A 14 1.66 11.47 -13.79
C GLY A 14 1.66 10.04 -13.22
N GLY A 15 2.82 9.45 -12.97
CA GLY A 15 2.95 8.13 -12.36
C GLY A 15 2.95 8.17 -10.83
N PHE A 16 2.73 7.02 -10.19
CA PHE A 16 2.69 6.89 -8.73
C PHE A 16 3.97 6.25 -8.21
N ALA A 17 4.73 6.96 -7.38
CA ALA A 17 5.85 6.42 -6.62
C ALA A 17 5.60 6.65 -5.12
N MET A 18 4.79 5.77 -4.52
CA MET A 18 4.23 5.99 -3.20
C MET A 18 4.85 5.05 -2.15
N LEU A 19 5.16 5.62 -0.98
CA LEU A 19 5.69 4.89 0.16
C LEU A 19 4.57 4.39 1.08
N ALA A 20 4.70 3.19 1.65
CA ALA A 20 3.78 2.67 2.67
C ALA A 20 4.52 2.33 3.96
N VAL A 21 4.03 2.87 5.08
CA VAL A 21 4.49 2.57 6.45
C VAL A 21 3.32 2.17 7.36
N ASP A 22 2.23 1.72 6.77
CA ASP A 22 0.99 1.34 7.46
C ASP A 22 0.99 -0.08 8.07
N GLN A 23 2.10 -0.83 7.96
CA GLN A 23 2.24 -2.16 8.57
C GLN A 23 2.25 -2.04 10.10
N ARG A 24 1.45 -2.87 10.77
CA ARG A 24 1.24 -2.86 12.22
C ARG A 24 1.93 -4.07 12.86
N GLU A 25 1.19 -5.09 13.25
CA GLU A 25 1.77 -6.30 13.84
C GLU A 25 2.78 -7.02 12.92
N ALA A 26 2.60 -6.95 11.60
CA ALA A 26 3.59 -7.47 10.66
C ALA A 26 4.96 -6.77 10.81
N MET A 27 4.98 -5.45 11.06
CA MET A 27 6.23 -4.72 11.33
C MET A 27 6.83 -5.10 12.68
N ARG A 28 5.98 -5.28 13.72
CA ARG A 28 6.41 -5.75 15.04
C ARG A 28 7.12 -7.10 14.95
N LEU A 29 6.54 -8.03 14.19
CA LEU A 29 7.13 -9.35 13.96
C LEU A 29 8.46 -9.25 13.20
N MET A 30 8.60 -8.33 12.25
CA MET A 30 9.87 -8.10 11.54
C MET A 30 10.96 -7.59 12.49
N PHE A 31 10.65 -6.66 13.38
CA PHE A 31 11.60 -6.20 14.41
C PHE A 31 12.02 -7.31 15.35
N ALA A 32 11.05 -8.11 15.83
CA ALA A 32 11.34 -9.26 16.69
C ALA A 32 12.25 -10.30 15.98
N ALA A 33 11.95 -10.59 14.70
CA ALA A 33 12.77 -11.52 13.90
C ALA A 33 14.18 -10.97 13.61
N ALA A 34 14.35 -9.65 13.57
CA ALA A 34 15.65 -9.00 13.42
C ALA A 34 16.44 -8.86 14.74
N GLY A 35 15.94 -9.42 15.85
CA GLY A 35 16.64 -9.42 17.14
C GLY A 35 16.40 -8.19 18.02
N ALA A 36 15.38 -7.39 17.73
CA ALA A 36 14.98 -6.31 18.62
C ALA A 36 14.53 -6.86 20.00
N PRO A 37 14.75 -6.10 21.10
CA PRO A 37 14.26 -6.51 22.41
C PRO A 37 12.78 -6.82 22.40
N VAL A 38 12.37 -7.94 23.01
CA VAL A 38 10.97 -8.32 23.12
C VAL A 38 10.46 -8.04 24.54
N PRO A 39 9.21 -7.55 24.68
CA PRO A 39 8.27 -7.24 23.59
C PRO A 39 8.68 -5.97 22.80
N VAL A 40 8.56 -6.02 21.47
CA VAL A 40 8.70 -4.81 20.64
C VAL A 40 7.53 -3.87 20.99
N THR A 41 7.83 -2.67 21.46
CA THR A 41 6.82 -1.72 21.96
C THR A 41 6.12 -0.95 20.82
N ASP A 42 4.98 -0.36 21.10
CA ASP A 42 4.28 0.54 20.20
C ASP A 42 5.16 1.76 19.85
N GLN A 43 5.89 2.28 20.85
CA GLN A 43 6.82 3.40 20.65
C GLN A 43 7.90 3.06 19.64
N HIS A 44 8.42 1.83 19.65
CA HIS A 44 9.41 1.38 18.67
C HIS A 44 8.87 1.43 17.23
N LEU A 45 7.61 1.02 17.03
CA LEU A 45 6.94 1.13 15.73
C LEU A 45 6.73 2.59 15.34
N THR A 46 6.26 3.41 16.29
CA THR A 46 6.03 4.85 16.09
C THR A 46 7.30 5.56 15.67
N ASP A 47 8.41 5.36 16.39
CA ASP A 47 9.69 6.01 16.11
C ASP A 47 10.21 5.65 14.72
N PHE A 48 10.15 4.36 14.36
CA PHE A 48 10.55 3.93 13.02
C PHE A 48 9.71 4.60 11.93
N LYS A 49 8.38 4.63 12.08
CA LYS A 49 7.45 5.17 11.08
C LYS A 49 7.60 6.69 10.93
N VAL A 50 7.76 7.40 12.04
CA VAL A 50 8.00 8.85 12.01
C VAL A 50 9.33 9.17 11.35
N ASN A 51 10.40 8.43 11.65
CA ASN A 51 11.70 8.60 11.00
C ASN A 51 11.64 8.25 9.52
N ALA A 52 10.96 7.16 9.16
CA ALA A 52 10.73 6.80 7.75
C ALA A 52 9.94 7.90 7.01
N ALA A 53 8.91 8.49 7.63
CA ALA A 53 8.18 9.60 7.05
C ALA A 53 9.06 10.82 6.81
N LYS A 54 9.84 11.25 7.83
CA LYS A 54 10.75 12.40 7.71
C LYS A 54 11.80 12.22 6.62
N ILE A 55 12.39 11.03 6.54
CA ILE A 55 13.55 10.78 5.68
C ILE A 55 13.14 10.44 4.25
N LEU A 56 12.07 9.65 4.09
CA LEU A 56 11.70 9.09 2.78
C LEU A 56 10.63 9.88 2.04
N SER A 57 9.76 10.61 2.74
CA SER A 57 8.68 11.35 2.07
C SER A 57 9.16 12.39 1.03
N PRO A 58 10.34 13.05 1.17
CA PRO A 58 10.84 13.94 0.12
C PRO A 58 11.02 13.27 -1.26
N TYR A 59 11.13 11.95 -1.29
CA TYR A 59 11.39 11.15 -2.49
C TYR A 59 10.16 10.38 -2.99
N ALA A 60 9.02 10.49 -2.29
CA ALA A 60 7.76 9.85 -2.65
C ALA A 60 6.74 10.86 -3.16
N SER A 61 5.83 10.44 -4.06
CA SER A 61 4.68 11.26 -4.46
C SER A 61 3.60 11.29 -3.38
N ALA A 62 3.47 10.21 -2.61
CA ALA A 62 2.61 10.13 -1.44
C ALA A 62 3.15 9.12 -0.42
N ILE A 63 2.73 9.23 0.83
CA ILE A 63 3.03 8.29 1.90
C ILE A 63 1.74 7.79 2.56
N LEU A 64 1.62 6.46 2.71
CA LEU A 64 0.53 5.80 3.41
C LEU A 64 0.94 5.52 4.86
N VAL A 65 0.17 6.05 5.79
CA VAL A 65 0.38 5.94 7.25
C VAL A 65 -0.82 5.28 7.93
N ASP A 66 -0.62 4.64 9.09
CA ASP A 66 -1.70 4.10 9.89
C ASP A 66 -2.11 5.03 11.05
N GLN A 67 -3.37 4.93 11.46
CA GLN A 67 -3.92 5.69 12.59
C GLN A 67 -3.33 5.24 13.93
N GLN A 68 -3.08 3.94 14.09
CA GLN A 68 -2.80 3.32 15.37
C GLN A 68 -1.46 3.75 15.97
N PHE A 69 -0.41 3.85 15.13
CA PHE A 69 0.96 4.01 15.63
C PHE A 69 1.64 5.31 15.19
N CYS A 70 1.21 5.96 14.11
CA CYS A 70 2.02 7.05 13.60
C CYS A 70 1.29 8.30 13.10
N TYR A 71 0.03 8.23 12.70
CA TYR A 71 -0.68 9.36 12.11
C TYR A 71 -0.60 10.63 12.98
N ARG A 72 -0.97 10.52 14.25
CA ARG A 72 -0.97 11.66 15.17
C ARG A 72 0.41 12.30 15.29
N GLN A 73 1.44 11.49 15.53
CA GLN A 73 2.81 11.96 15.69
C GLN A 73 3.36 12.57 14.38
N ILE A 74 2.99 12.00 13.24
CA ILE A 74 3.36 12.53 11.92
C ILE A 74 2.77 13.93 11.71
N VAL A 75 1.50 14.13 12.04
CA VAL A 75 0.83 15.43 11.94
C VAL A 75 1.42 16.45 12.91
N GLU A 76 1.53 16.10 14.20
CA GLU A 76 2.08 16.98 15.24
C GLU A 76 3.52 17.42 14.94
N GLN A 77 4.34 16.51 14.41
CA GLN A 77 5.76 16.79 14.09
C GLN A 77 5.96 17.31 12.66
N GLN A 78 4.90 17.45 11.87
CA GLN A 78 4.99 17.79 10.44
C GLN A 78 6.02 16.93 9.70
N ALA A 79 5.99 15.61 9.97
CA ALA A 79 7.02 14.67 9.53
C ALA A 79 6.98 14.35 8.02
N VAL A 80 5.90 14.68 7.32
CA VAL A 80 5.79 14.48 5.86
C VAL A 80 6.23 15.74 5.14
N ALA A 81 7.10 15.59 4.15
CA ALA A 81 7.55 16.67 3.29
C ALA A 81 6.38 17.34 2.55
N LYS A 82 6.43 18.66 2.36
CA LYS A 82 5.37 19.42 1.66
C LYS A 82 5.14 18.96 0.22
N SER A 83 6.14 18.36 -0.41
CA SER A 83 6.07 17.77 -1.76
C SER A 83 5.40 16.41 -1.81
N CYS A 84 5.13 15.78 -0.66
CA CYS A 84 4.58 14.44 -0.55
C CYS A 84 3.16 14.51 -0.01
N ALA A 85 2.21 13.87 -0.69
CA ALA A 85 0.84 13.77 -0.19
C ALA A 85 0.73 12.72 0.95
N MET A 86 -0.21 12.91 1.85
CA MET A 86 -0.49 11.94 2.90
C MET A 86 -1.75 11.13 2.56
N ILE A 87 -1.63 9.80 2.68
CA ILE A 87 -2.71 8.81 2.60
C ILE A 87 -2.84 8.18 3.98
N VAL A 88 -4.06 8.01 4.48
CA VAL A 88 -4.30 7.44 5.80
C VAL A 88 -5.05 6.12 5.69
N ALA A 89 -4.56 5.08 6.36
CA ALA A 89 -5.24 3.80 6.43
C ALA A 89 -6.54 3.95 7.23
N ALA A 90 -7.65 3.48 6.63
CA ALA A 90 -8.99 3.49 7.22
C ALA A 90 -9.48 2.09 7.55
N ASP A 91 -8.57 1.14 7.63
CA ASP A 91 -8.83 -0.25 7.96
C ASP A 91 -8.54 -0.56 9.42
N GLU A 92 -9.46 -1.29 10.06
CA GLU A 92 -9.25 -1.92 11.36
C GLU A 92 -8.99 -3.41 11.13
N PHE A 93 -7.85 -3.90 11.63
CA PHE A 93 -7.46 -5.31 11.53
C PHE A 93 -7.98 -6.08 12.72
N ILE A 94 -8.77 -7.11 12.46
CA ILE A 94 -9.33 -7.99 13.49
C ILE A 94 -8.53 -9.29 13.48
N PRO A 95 -7.80 -9.60 14.57
CA PRO A 95 -7.08 -10.86 14.68
C PRO A 95 -8.06 -12.02 14.90
N GLY A 96 -7.66 -13.20 14.48
CA GLY A 96 -8.43 -14.43 14.67
C GLY A 96 -7.65 -15.64 14.14
N ASN A 97 -8.05 -16.83 14.53
CA ASN A 97 -7.46 -18.08 14.04
C ASN A 97 -5.91 -18.13 14.11
N GLY A 98 -5.32 -17.48 15.10
CA GLY A 98 -3.87 -17.41 15.30
C GLY A 98 -3.12 -16.49 14.34
N ILE A 99 -3.82 -15.68 13.53
CA ILE A 99 -3.22 -14.73 12.60
C ILE A 99 -3.58 -13.29 12.97
N PRO A 100 -2.66 -12.32 12.76
CA PRO A 100 -2.89 -10.91 13.14
C PRO A 100 -4.00 -10.22 12.35
N VAL A 101 -4.31 -10.69 11.14
CA VAL A 101 -5.34 -10.12 10.26
C VAL A 101 -6.19 -11.25 9.70
N ASP A 102 -7.24 -11.61 10.41
CA ASP A 102 -8.21 -12.63 9.99
C ASP A 102 -9.42 -12.02 9.27
N SER A 103 -9.83 -10.84 9.69
CA SER A 103 -10.85 -10.02 9.00
C SER A 103 -10.48 -8.54 9.08
N VAL A 104 -11.16 -7.73 8.26
CA VAL A 104 -10.96 -6.29 8.17
C VAL A 104 -12.32 -5.61 8.11
N VAL A 105 -12.43 -4.48 8.79
CA VAL A 105 -13.58 -3.56 8.70
C VAL A 105 -13.09 -2.13 8.49
N ILE A 106 -14.00 -1.23 8.12
CA ILE A 106 -13.68 0.20 8.13
C ILE A 106 -13.51 0.63 9.58
N ASP A 107 -12.37 1.25 9.90
CA ASP A 107 -12.10 1.76 11.24
C ASP A 107 -13.02 2.94 11.57
N LYS A 108 -13.88 2.75 12.55
CA LYS A 108 -14.86 3.74 13.02
C LYS A 108 -14.21 4.97 13.68
N ASN A 109 -12.94 4.88 14.06
CA ASN A 109 -12.17 5.98 14.66
C ASN A 109 -11.55 6.90 13.61
N VAL A 110 -11.60 6.54 12.34
CA VAL A 110 -11.12 7.40 11.26
C VAL A 110 -12.07 8.57 11.03
N ASP A 111 -11.66 9.77 11.43
CA ASP A 111 -12.33 11.02 11.10
C ASP A 111 -11.79 11.54 9.75
N ALA A 112 -12.53 11.28 8.67
CA ALA A 112 -12.16 11.72 7.32
C ALA A 112 -12.06 13.25 7.20
N GLN A 113 -12.85 14.01 7.97
CA GLN A 113 -12.76 15.48 7.99
C GLN A 113 -11.49 15.94 8.70
N ALA A 114 -11.09 15.29 9.80
CA ALA A 114 -9.82 15.55 10.44
C ALA A 114 -8.66 15.24 9.52
N VAL A 115 -8.65 14.06 8.87
CA VAL A 115 -7.62 13.69 7.89
C VAL A 115 -7.48 14.76 6.82
N LYS A 116 -8.59 15.28 6.28
CA LYS A 116 -8.56 16.36 5.28
C LYS A 116 -8.01 17.67 5.84
N ARG A 117 -8.43 18.07 7.05
CA ARG A 117 -7.90 19.28 7.74
C ARG A 117 -6.39 19.20 7.97
N ASP A 118 -5.89 18.02 8.30
CA ASP A 118 -4.48 17.73 8.55
C ASP A 118 -3.65 17.57 7.27
N GLY A 119 -4.27 17.76 6.10
CA GLY A 119 -3.60 17.75 4.79
C GLY A 119 -3.58 16.39 4.09
N GLY A 120 -4.27 15.38 4.63
CA GLY A 120 -4.46 14.10 3.95
C GLY A 120 -5.24 14.26 2.64
N LYS A 121 -4.85 13.49 1.62
CA LYS A 121 -5.43 13.54 0.27
C LYS A 121 -6.31 12.34 -0.03
N ALA A 122 -6.05 11.22 0.61
CA ALA A 122 -6.72 9.95 0.36
C ALA A 122 -6.87 9.12 1.64
N LEU A 123 -7.85 8.23 1.63
CA LEU A 123 -7.91 7.10 2.55
C LEU A 123 -7.59 5.80 1.81
N LYS A 124 -7.10 4.79 2.54
CA LYS A 124 -6.86 3.44 2.01
C LYS A 124 -7.60 2.41 2.84
N LEU A 125 -8.29 1.49 2.19
CA LEU A 125 -8.94 0.33 2.79
C LEU A 125 -8.31 -0.96 2.29
N LEU A 126 -7.80 -1.80 3.21
CA LEU A 126 -7.45 -3.19 2.90
C LEU A 126 -8.74 -4.00 2.83
N VAL A 127 -8.88 -4.80 1.77
CA VAL A 127 -10.03 -5.69 1.55
C VAL A 127 -9.50 -7.12 1.51
N LEU A 128 -9.76 -7.92 2.55
CA LEU A 128 -9.42 -9.34 2.48
C LEU A 128 -10.36 -10.03 1.50
N TRP A 129 -9.76 -10.79 0.58
CA TRP A 129 -10.50 -11.56 -0.40
C TRP A 129 -10.27 -13.05 -0.19
N ARG A 130 -11.35 -13.81 -0.02
CA ARG A 130 -11.38 -15.27 0.00
C ARG A 130 -12.52 -15.74 -0.90
N SER A 131 -12.28 -16.82 -1.64
CA SER A 131 -13.26 -17.36 -2.59
C SER A 131 -14.50 -17.92 -1.93
N ASP A 132 -14.46 -18.28 -0.65
CA ASP A 132 -15.55 -18.85 0.13
C ASP A 132 -16.25 -17.84 1.06
N GLU A 133 -15.91 -16.55 0.96
CA GLU A 133 -16.60 -15.47 1.66
C GLU A 133 -17.58 -14.75 0.72
N ASP A 134 -18.61 -14.13 1.30
CA ASP A 134 -19.68 -13.47 0.55
C ASP A 134 -19.15 -12.23 -0.20
N PRO A 135 -19.19 -12.21 -1.55
CA PRO A 135 -18.78 -11.06 -2.34
C PRO A 135 -19.67 -9.82 -2.11
N GLN A 136 -20.95 -10.00 -1.77
CA GLN A 136 -21.84 -8.88 -1.53
C GLN A 136 -21.41 -8.06 -0.32
N GLN A 137 -20.99 -8.70 0.76
CA GLN A 137 -20.47 -8.01 1.95
C GLN A 137 -19.22 -7.18 1.64
N ARG A 138 -18.32 -7.72 0.81
CA ARG A 138 -17.12 -6.98 0.37
C ARG A 138 -17.47 -5.76 -0.48
N LEU A 139 -18.37 -5.92 -1.44
CA LEU A 139 -18.84 -4.82 -2.30
C LEU A 139 -19.54 -3.72 -1.50
N GLU A 140 -20.37 -4.08 -0.52
CA GLU A 140 -21.02 -3.12 0.39
C GLU A 140 -20.02 -2.36 1.24
N MET A 141 -19.00 -3.04 1.78
CA MET A 141 -17.92 -2.41 2.52
C MET A 141 -17.13 -1.41 1.65
N VAL A 142 -16.77 -1.81 0.42
CA VAL A 142 -16.04 -0.93 -0.51
C VAL A 142 -16.91 0.27 -0.91
N LYS A 143 -18.20 0.06 -1.17
CA LYS A 143 -19.14 1.15 -1.47
C LYS A 143 -19.27 2.14 -0.31
N ALA A 144 -19.41 1.65 0.92
CA ALA A 144 -19.46 2.49 2.11
C ALA A 144 -18.15 3.28 2.30
N PHE A 145 -17.01 2.66 2.05
CA PHE A 145 -15.70 3.31 2.10
C PHE A 145 -15.55 4.40 1.03
N ASN A 146 -15.93 4.12 -0.22
CA ASN A 146 -15.89 5.12 -1.30
C ASN A 146 -16.79 6.32 -0.96
N THR A 147 -18.00 6.08 -0.44
CA THR A 147 -18.91 7.13 0.03
C THR A 147 -18.25 7.97 1.12
N LEU A 148 -17.65 7.33 2.14
CA LEU A 148 -16.91 8.04 3.19
C LEU A 148 -15.82 8.97 2.62
N CYS A 149 -15.05 8.48 1.66
CA CYS A 149 -14.00 9.28 1.03
C CYS A 149 -14.57 10.45 0.23
N HIS A 150 -15.47 10.16 -0.70
CA HIS A 150 -15.98 11.14 -1.67
C HIS A 150 -16.82 12.24 -1.00
N ASP A 151 -17.65 11.91 -0.02
CA ASP A 151 -18.43 12.89 0.75
C ASP A 151 -17.54 13.88 1.51
N ASN A 152 -16.31 13.47 1.85
CA ASN A 152 -15.31 14.31 2.48
C ASN A 152 -14.31 14.93 1.47
N GLY A 153 -14.48 14.67 0.16
CA GLY A 153 -13.61 15.15 -0.90
C GLY A 153 -12.18 14.60 -0.80
N LEU A 154 -12.03 13.36 -0.33
CA LEU A 154 -10.80 12.56 -0.31
C LEU A 154 -10.84 11.53 -1.43
N LEU A 155 -9.67 11.10 -1.89
CA LEU A 155 -9.55 9.95 -2.78
C LEU A 155 -9.71 8.64 -2.02
N SER A 156 -10.30 7.64 -2.68
CA SER A 156 -10.45 6.28 -2.16
C SER A 156 -9.44 5.34 -2.83
N ILE A 157 -8.67 4.61 -2.00
CA ILE A 157 -7.73 3.59 -2.44
C ILE A 157 -8.13 2.26 -1.83
N ILE A 158 -8.44 1.26 -2.65
CA ILE A 158 -8.69 -0.10 -2.16
C ILE A 158 -7.46 -0.98 -2.37
N GLU A 159 -7.22 -1.87 -1.40
CA GLU A 159 -6.12 -2.83 -1.40
C GLU A 159 -6.67 -4.25 -1.21
N PRO A 160 -7.20 -4.89 -2.26
CA PRO A 160 -7.55 -6.30 -2.17
C PRO A 160 -6.32 -7.18 -1.94
N VAL A 161 -6.39 -8.01 -0.90
CA VAL A 161 -5.34 -8.95 -0.51
C VAL A 161 -5.95 -10.33 -0.40
N VAL A 162 -5.47 -11.25 -1.24
CA VAL A 162 -6.02 -12.60 -1.31
C VAL A 162 -5.51 -13.49 -0.17
N ARG A 163 -6.38 -14.36 0.31
CA ARG A 163 -6.10 -15.32 1.38
C ARG A 163 -6.65 -16.69 0.98
N PRO A 164 -6.08 -17.77 1.52
CA PRO A 164 -6.68 -19.10 1.39
C PRO A 164 -8.13 -19.10 1.87
N PRO A 165 -9.00 -19.89 1.25
CA PRO A 165 -10.37 -20.07 1.72
C PRO A 165 -10.38 -20.62 3.16
N ARG A 166 -11.41 -20.28 3.93
CA ARG A 166 -11.55 -20.74 5.33
C ARG A 166 -11.80 -22.24 5.41
N ARG A 167 -12.38 -22.83 4.36
CA ARG A 167 -12.76 -24.24 4.30
C ARG A 167 -12.05 -24.92 3.15
N GLY A 168 -11.01 -25.66 3.47
CA GLY A 168 -10.41 -26.82 2.84
C GLY A 168 -10.23 -26.92 1.32
N ALA A 169 -10.41 -25.86 0.55
CA ALA A 169 -10.14 -25.88 -0.89
C ALA A 169 -8.66 -25.61 -1.19
N ALA A 170 -8.17 -26.13 -2.31
CA ALA A 170 -6.87 -25.74 -2.84
C ALA A 170 -6.82 -24.24 -3.10
N PHE A 171 -5.71 -23.59 -2.76
CA PHE A 171 -5.53 -22.16 -2.94
C PHE A 171 -4.58 -21.88 -4.11
N ASP A 172 -5.15 -21.42 -5.20
CA ASP A 172 -4.41 -20.82 -6.31
C ASP A 172 -4.38 -19.30 -6.11
N ARG A 173 -3.26 -18.79 -5.62
CA ARG A 173 -3.09 -17.36 -5.34
C ARG A 173 -3.19 -16.52 -6.62
N GLU A 174 -2.61 -17.00 -7.71
CA GLU A 174 -2.59 -16.23 -8.96
C GLU A 174 -4.01 -16.09 -9.54
N GLN A 175 -4.79 -17.16 -9.52
CA GLN A 175 -6.19 -17.09 -9.92
C GLN A 175 -7.01 -16.23 -8.94
N ALA A 176 -6.76 -16.33 -7.63
CA ALA A 176 -7.44 -15.53 -6.63
C ALA A 176 -7.22 -14.01 -6.82
N ILE A 177 -6.00 -13.58 -7.20
CA ILE A 177 -5.70 -12.17 -7.51
C ILE A 177 -6.54 -11.70 -8.71
N ILE A 178 -6.67 -12.51 -9.75
CA ILE A 178 -7.50 -12.19 -10.92
C ILE A 178 -8.99 -12.14 -10.54
N ASP A 179 -9.46 -13.07 -9.73
CA ASP A 179 -10.87 -13.11 -9.32
C ASP A 179 -11.22 -11.93 -8.39
N ALA A 180 -10.30 -11.52 -7.51
CA ALA A 180 -10.44 -10.29 -6.74
C ALA A 180 -10.49 -9.04 -7.64
N ALA A 181 -9.67 -9.01 -8.71
CA ALA A 181 -9.69 -7.92 -9.69
C ALA A 181 -11.01 -7.88 -10.48
N LYS A 182 -11.55 -9.02 -10.89
CA LYS A 182 -12.88 -9.10 -11.54
C LYS A 182 -14.00 -8.61 -10.63
N GLU A 183 -13.94 -8.94 -9.35
CA GLU A 183 -14.98 -8.56 -8.38
C GLU A 183 -14.90 -7.07 -8.01
N LEU A 184 -13.71 -6.53 -7.80
CA LEU A 184 -13.50 -5.22 -7.20
C LEU A 184 -12.89 -4.17 -8.16
N GLY A 185 -12.48 -4.58 -9.35
CA GLY A 185 -11.77 -3.73 -10.31
C GLY A 185 -12.61 -2.64 -10.95
N ASP A 186 -13.95 -2.68 -10.80
CA ASP A 186 -14.89 -1.64 -11.21
C ASP A 186 -15.82 -1.23 -10.04
N SER A 187 -15.24 -1.13 -8.85
CA SER A 187 -15.98 -0.82 -7.61
C SER A 187 -16.23 0.67 -7.37
N GLY A 188 -15.78 1.54 -8.29
CA GLY A 188 -15.89 2.99 -8.15
C GLY A 188 -14.88 3.63 -7.18
N ALA A 189 -13.85 2.91 -6.75
CA ALA A 189 -12.71 3.50 -6.06
C ALA A 189 -11.83 4.30 -7.05
N ASP A 190 -11.04 5.27 -6.53
CA ASP A 190 -10.19 6.10 -7.39
C ASP A 190 -8.88 5.40 -7.78
N LEU A 191 -8.38 4.48 -6.94
CA LEU A 191 -7.13 3.76 -7.18
C LEU A 191 -7.20 2.34 -6.61
N TYR A 192 -6.72 1.37 -7.40
CA TYR A 192 -6.60 -0.03 -7.02
C TYR A 192 -5.15 -0.39 -6.68
N LYS A 193 -4.89 -0.89 -5.47
CA LYS A 193 -3.58 -1.37 -5.04
C LYS A 193 -3.56 -2.89 -5.03
N VAL A 194 -2.75 -3.51 -5.90
CA VAL A 194 -2.80 -4.95 -6.17
C VAL A 194 -1.53 -5.67 -5.76
N GLU A 195 -1.68 -6.93 -5.34
CA GLU A 195 -0.56 -7.84 -5.13
C GLU A 195 0.13 -8.17 -6.46
N MET A 196 1.47 -8.11 -6.45
CA MET A 196 2.25 -8.48 -7.65
C MET A 196 2.09 -9.97 -7.97
N PRO A 197 1.67 -10.32 -9.21
CA PRO A 197 1.64 -11.71 -9.65
C PRO A 197 3.00 -12.39 -9.53
N LEU A 198 2.99 -13.70 -9.31
CA LEU A 198 4.18 -14.55 -9.21
C LEU A 198 5.21 -14.04 -8.18
N PHE A 199 4.79 -13.17 -7.25
CA PHE A 199 5.71 -12.47 -6.34
C PHE A 199 6.88 -11.77 -7.05
N GLY A 200 6.66 -11.30 -8.29
CA GLY A 200 7.70 -10.68 -9.13
C GLY A 200 8.73 -11.65 -9.68
N LYS A 201 8.54 -12.95 -9.50
CA LYS A 201 9.42 -14.03 -10.00
C LYS A 201 9.03 -14.44 -11.44
N GLY A 202 9.76 -15.38 -12.00
CA GLY A 202 9.53 -15.88 -13.36
C GLY A 202 10.21 -15.03 -14.45
N THR A 203 9.96 -15.38 -15.69
CA THR A 203 10.45 -14.64 -16.87
C THR A 203 9.72 -13.32 -17.06
N GLN A 204 10.27 -12.43 -17.86
CA GLN A 204 9.59 -11.17 -18.19
C GLN A 204 8.25 -11.41 -18.90
N HIS A 205 8.19 -12.41 -19.77
CA HIS A 205 6.99 -12.76 -20.50
C HIS A 205 5.87 -13.26 -19.57
N GLU A 206 6.19 -14.16 -18.63
CA GLU A 206 5.22 -14.68 -17.65
C GLU A 206 4.65 -13.54 -16.77
N LEU A 207 5.53 -12.68 -16.26
CA LEU A 207 5.12 -11.53 -15.46
C LEU A 207 4.26 -10.55 -16.25
N LEU A 208 4.63 -10.26 -17.49
CA LEU A 208 3.88 -9.35 -18.35
C LEU A 208 2.49 -9.93 -18.64
N THR A 209 2.40 -11.20 -19.02
CA THR A 209 1.14 -11.88 -19.30
C THR A 209 0.22 -11.89 -18.08
N ALA A 210 0.76 -12.19 -16.88
CA ALA A 210 -0.02 -12.17 -15.65
C ALA A 210 -0.50 -10.76 -15.29
N SER A 211 0.34 -9.74 -15.49
CA SER A 211 -0.02 -8.34 -15.24
C SER A 211 -1.02 -7.79 -16.26
N GLN A 212 -0.97 -8.24 -17.52
CA GLN A 212 -1.97 -7.89 -18.54
C GLN A 212 -3.35 -8.42 -18.18
N LYS A 213 -3.44 -9.65 -17.66
CA LYS A 213 -4.71 -10.22 -17.17
C LYS A 213 -5.30 -9.39 -16.02
N LEU A 214 -4.47 -8.80 -15.16
CA LEU A 214 -4.95 -7.85 -14.15
C LEU A 214 -5.50 -6.58 -14.79
N ASN A 215 -4.76 -5.99 -15.71
CA ASN A 215 -5.16 -4.76 -16.39
C ASN A 215 -6.51 -4.90 -17.13
N GLU A 216 -6.80 -6.08 -17.67
CA GLU A 216 -8.08 -6.38 -18.34
C GLU A 216 -9.29 -6.37 -17.39
N ASN A 217 -9.04 -6.51 -16.08
CA ASN A 217 -10.09 -6.64 -15.06
C ASN A 217 -10.16 -5.45 -14.09
N ILE A 218 -9.32 -4.44 -14.28
CA ILE A 218 -9.30 -3.24 -13.41
C ILE A 218 -9.61 -2.01 -14.26
N ALA A 219 -10.77 -1.41 -14.07
CA ALA A 219 -11.23 -0.26 -14.83
C ALA A 219 -10.62 1.08 -14.38
N MET A 220 -10.17 1.16 -13.13
CA MET A 220 -9.52 2.35 -12.56
C MET A 220 -7.99 2.27 -12.69
N PRO A 221 -7.24 3.37 -12.51
CA PRO A 221 -5.79 3.30 -12.36
C PRO A 221 -5.38 2.34 -11.25
N TRP A 222 -4.27 1.61 -11.45
CA TRP A 222 -3.81 0.63 -10.49
C TRP A 222 -2.30 0.69 -10.26
N VAL A 223 -1.89 0.29 -9.06
CA VAL A 223 -0.51 0.28 -8.60
C VAL A 223 -0.19 -1.03 -7.91
N ILE A 224 1.06 -1.49 -8.03
CA ILE A 224 1.48 -2.72 -7.34
C ILE A 224 1.96 -2.46 -5.92
N LEU A 225 1.75 -3.44 -5.06
CA LEU A 225 2.32 -3.49 -3.71
C LEU A 225 3.53 -4.44 -3.65
N SER A 226 4.34 -4.31 -2.61
CA SER A 226 5.58 -5.08 -2.45
C SER A 226 5.48 -6.28 -1.50
N SER A 227 4.29 -6.66 -1.06
CA SER A 227 4.12 -7.79 -0.15
C SER A 227 4.54 -9.10 -0.81
N GLY A 228 5.47 -9.82 -0.18
CA GLY A 228 5.98 -11.10 -0.68
C GLY A 228 6.95 -10.99 -1.86
N VAL A 229 7.21 -9.80 -2.38
CA VAL A 229 8.20 -9.56 -3.44
C VAL A 229 9.56 -9.28 -2.82
N ASP A 230 10.59 -9.98 -3.31
CA ASP A 230 11.98 -9.70 -2.95
C ASP A 230 12.35 -8.28 -3.39
N ASP A 231 13.03 -7.52 -2.51
CA ASP A 231 13.37 -6.12 -2.76
C ASP A 231 14.26 -5.93 -4.01
N LYS A 232 15.10 -6.93 -4.33
CA LYS A 232 15.93 -6.94 -5.55
C LYS A 232 15.13 -7.17 -6.83
N LEU A 233 13.97 -7.84 -6.74
CA LEU A 233 13.08 -8.09 -7.86
C LEU A 233 12.06 -6.96 -8.06
N PHE A 234 11.82 -6.16 -7.04
CA PHE A 234 10.75 -5.17 -7.07
C PHE A 234 10.93 -4.08 -8.16
N PRO A 235 12.14 -3.56 -8.46
CA PRO A 235 12.35 -2.63 -9.58
C PRO A 235 11.90 -3.20 -10.93
N ARG A 236 12.23 -4.46 -11.21
CA ARG A 236 11.78 -5.16 -12.41
C ARG A 236 10.27 -5.37 -12.41
N ALA A 237 9.70 -5.74 -11.25
CA ALA A 237 8.27 -5.95 -11.10
C ALA A 237 7.48 -4.66 -11.41
N VAL A 238 7.94 -3.49 -10.92
CA VAL A 238 7.36 -2.18 -11.24
C VAL A 238 7.40 -1.93 -12.75
N SER A 239 8.56 -2.09 -13.38
CA SER A 239 8.72 -1.87 -14.83
C SER A 239 7.77 -2.75 -15.65
N VAL A 240 7.69 -4.06 -15.35
CA VAL A 240 6.83 -5.00 -16.08
C VAL A 240 5.34 -4.72 -15.83
N ALA A 241 4.95 -4.44 -14.61
CA ALA A 241 3.55 -4.07 -14.30
C ALA A 241 3.14 -2.79 -15.05
N MET A 242 4.03 -1.80 -15.13
CA MET A 242 3.76 -0.56 -15.87
C MET A 242 3.70 -0.80 -17.40
N GLN A 243 4.48 -1.72 -17.97
CA GLN A 243 4.31 -2.16 -19.35
C GLN A 243 2.93 -2.78 -19.60
N ALA A 244 2.36 -3.45 -18.61
CA ALA A 244 1.02 -4.04 -18.69
C ALA A 244 -0.12 -3.04 -18.48
N GLY A 245 0.14 -1.83 -17.99
CA GLY A 245 -0.89 -0.81 -17.74
C GLY A 245 -0.92 -0.23 -16.33
N ALA A 246 -0.15 -0.78 -15.37
CA ALA A 246 -0.04 -0.18 -14.04
C ALA A 246 0.46 1.25 -14.09
N SER A 247 0.02 2.08 -13.17
CA SER A 247 0.41 3.49 -13.10
C SER A 247 1.55 3.77 -12.12
N GLY A 248 2.15 2.70 -11.53
CA GLY A 248 3.26 2.80 -10.60
C GLY A 248 3.15 1.83 -9.42
N PHE A 249 3.56 2.28 -8.23
CA PHE A 249 3.56 1.46 -7.03
C PHE A 249 3.12 2.22 -5.76
N LEU A 250 2.62 1.48 -4.77
CA LEU A 250 2.47 1.90 -3.38
C LEU A 250 3.09 0.82 -2.49
N ALA A 251 4.36 1.01 -2.10
CA ALA A 251 5.19 -0.03 -1.52
C ALA A 251 5.91 0.42 -0.24
N GLY A 252 6.10 -0.50 0.68
CA GLY A 252 6.82 -0.29 1.93
C GLY A 252 8.04 -1.20 2.04
N ARG A 253 7.81 -2.49 2.24
CA ARG A 253 8.85 -3.48 2.54
C ARG A 253 9.99 -3.52 1.53
N ALA A 254 9.72 -3.40 0.24
CA ALA A 254 10.77 -3.33 -0.77
C ALA A 254 11.70 -2.10 -0.60
N VAL A 255 11.25 -1.06 0.11
CA VAL A 255 12.04 0.16 0.35
C VAL A 255 12.81 0.06 1.67
N TRP A 256 12.14 -0.29 2.78
CA TRP A 256 12.68 -0.10 4.12
C TRP A 256 12.91 -1.41 4.91
N SER A 257 12.48 -2.59 4.44
CA SER A 257 12.61 -3.82 5.26
C SER A 257 14.06 -4.20 5.56
N SER A 258 14.98 -3.92 4.66
CA SER A 258 16.41 -4.24 4.83
C SER A 258 17.12 -3.40 5.90
N VAL A 259 16.49 -2.35 6.43
CA VAL A 259 17.08 -1.55 7.52
C VAL A 259 16.53 -1.90 8.90
N ILE A 260 15.50 -2.75 8.96
CA ILE A 260 14.95 -3.22 10.24
C ILE A 260 15.99 -4.05 10.98
N GLY A 261 16.22 -3.69 12.25
CA GLY A 261 17.20 -4.35 13.13
C GLY A 261 18.63 -3.88 12.95
N LEU A 262 18.92 -2.97 12.01
CA LEU A 262 20.24 -2.33 11.94
C LEU A 262 20.38 -1.22 12.98
N SER A 263 21.61 -1.02 13.46
CA SER A 263 21.96 0.12 14.30
C SER A 263 21.84 1.41 13.51
N ASP A 264 21.47 2.52 14.17
CA ASP A 264 21.29 3.83 13.55
C ASP A 264 20.25 3.81 12.39
N THR A 265 19.01 3.61 12.76
CA THR A 265 17.88 3.53 11.80
C THR A 265 17.84 4.75 10.87
N GLU A 266 18.12 5.97 11.35
CA GLU A 266 18.05 7.16 10.52
C GLU A 266 19.13 7.16 9.44
N LEU A 267 20.36 6.84 9.82
CA LEU A 267 21.46 6.71 8.86
C LEU A 267 21.15 5.63 7.82
N MET A 268 20.69 4.46 8.27
CA MET A 268 20.38 3.34 7.38
C MET A 268 19.20 3.66 6.44
N LEU A 269 18.19 4.40 6.90
CA LEU A 269 17.13 4.88 6.01
C LEU A 269 17.67 5.81 4.92
N ARG A 270 18.62 6.72 5.27
CA ARG A 270 19.26 7.62 4.30
C ARG A 270 20.14 6.87 3.30
N ASP A 271 20.96 5.94 3.79
CA ASP A 271 22.01 5.31 2.97
C ASP A 271 21.48 4.15 2.13
N ILE A 272 20.42 3.45 2.59
CA ILE A 272 19.87 2.26 1.93
C ILE A 272 18.49 2.54 1.33
N SER A 273 17.55 3.11 2.10
CA SER A 273 16.16 3.21 1.65
C SER A 273 15.94 4.38 0.69
N VAL A 274 16.61 5.53 0.89
CA VAL A 274 16.49 6.67 -0.02
C VAL A 274 16.93 6.30 -1.44
N PRO A 275 18.11 5.72 -1.70
CA PRO A 275 18.50 5.33 -3.05
C PRO A 275 17.53 4.32 -3.70
N LYS A 276 16.98 3.37 -2.92
CA LYS A 276 15.98 2.43 -3.42
C LYS A 276 14.71 3.15 -3.89
N LEU A 277 14.18 4.05 -3.06
CA LEU A 277 12.96 4.79 -3.39
C LEU A 277 13.17 5.74 -4.57
N GLN A 278 14.32 6.42 -4.65
CA GLN A 278 14.68 7.26 -5.79
C GLN A 278 14.73 6.44 -7.08
N ARG A 279 15.41 5.29 -7.07
CA ARG A 279 15.49 4.42 -8.26
C ARG A 279 14.12 3.92 -8.71
N LEU A 280 13.25 3.57 -7.79
CA LEU A 280 11.87 3.20 -8.10
C LEU A 280 11.08 4.37 -8.72
N GLY A 281 11.27 5.58 -8.21
CA GLY A 281 10.67 6.80 -8.79
C GLY A 281 11.16 7.09 -10.20
N GLU A 282 12.47 6.92 -10.47
CA GLU A 282 13.05 7.06 -11.81
C GLU A 282 12.44 6.07 -12.80
N ILE A 283 12.29 4.80 -12.39
CA ILE A 283 11.63 3.77 -13.21
C ILE A 283 10.20 4.20 -13.58
N VAL A 284 9.45 4.73 -12.61
CA VAL A 284 8.10 5.24 -12.88
C VAL A 284 8.14 6.36 -13.91
N ASP A 285 9.04 7.35 -13.75
CA ASP A 285 9.16 8.47 -14.70
C ASP A 285 9.57 7.99 -16.10
N GLU A 286 10.56 7.09 -16.18
CA GLU A 286 10.99 6.46 -17.44
C GLU A 286 9.85 5.73 -18.15
N MET A 287 9.03 4.99 -17.41
CA MET A 287 7.90 4.23 -17.95
C MET A 287 6.75 5.14 -18.38
N MET A 288 6.46 6.21 -17.64
CA MET A 288 5.45 7.21 -18.03
C MET A 288 5.86 7.96 -19.29
N ALA A 289 7.13 8.28 -19.44
CA ALA A 289 7.65 8.98 -20.64
C ALA A 289 7.56 8.12 -21.94
N ARG A 290 7.34 6.80 -21.81
CA ARG A 290 7.22 5.87 -22.96
C ARG A 290 5.75 5.64 -23.38
N ARG A 291 4.79 6.17 -22.64
CA ARG A 291 3.35 6.11 -22.94
C ARG A 291 2.91 7.27 -23.80
#